data_a5be3bb1fc2461d04ae273e248f6b54c
#
_entry.id   a5be3bb1fc2461d04ae273e248f6b54c
#
_cell.length_a   1.000
_cell.length_b   1.000
_cell.length_c   1.000
_cell.angle_alpha   90.00
_cell.angle_beta   90.00
_cell.angle_gamma   90.00
#
_symmetry.space_group_name_H-M   'P 1'
#
loop_
_entity.id
_entity.type
_entity.pdbx_description
1 polymer ?
#
loop_
_entity_poly.entity_id
_entity_poly.type
_entity_poly.pdbx_seq_one_letter_code
_entity_poly.pdbx_strand_id
1 'polypeptide(L)'
;TVQYMKRKLLLKNMLNLKKEFLDISKIKNLDTETFDTVYESFRYFFTNNCNNLYLTNQMNVVYNHLHRIRKSLYKEDHRRLEGIGESIKIIDAIMEEKSIEKIKNLCEIHIENAQGDFFSNLDNLKI
;
A
#
# COMPACT_ATOMS: atom_id res chain seq x y z
N THR A 1 0.35 2.79 -30.47
CA THR A 1 1.44 1.86 -30.19
C THR A 1 1.15 1.01 -28.95
N VAL A 2 1.79 -0.16 -28.87
CA VAL A 2 1.65 -1.09 -27.75
C VAL A 2 2.06 -0.42 -26.43
N GLN A 3 3.11 0.39 -26.44
CA GLN A 3 3.58 1.10 -25.23
C GLN A 3 2.56 2.15 -24.76
N TYR A 4 1.95 2.86 -25.67
CA TYR A 4 0.91 3.84 -25.35
C TYR A 4 -0.30 3.15 -24.71
N MET A 5 -0.73 2.02 -25.27
CA MET A 5 -1.86 1.26 -24.73
C MET A 5 -1.55 0.67 -23.36
N LYS A 6 -0.34 0.15 -23.14
CA LYS A 6 0.10 -0.35 -21.84
C LYS A 6 0.10 0.77 -20.79
N ARG A 7 0.64 1.94 -21.14
CA ARG A 7 0.66 3.10 -20.24
C ARG A 7 -0.76 3.54 -19.87
N LYS A 8 -1.65 3.59 -20.86
CA LYS A 8 -3.06 3.96 -20.63
C LYS A 8 -3.75 2.96 -19.70
N LEU A 9 -3.50 1.67 -19.90
CA LEU A 9 -4.04 0.62 -19.03
C LEU A 9 -3.50 0.72 -17.60
N LEU A 10 -2.20 0.98 -17.44
CA LEU A 10 -1.59 1.20 -16.12
C LEU A 10 -2.23 2.36 -15.38
N LEU A 11 -2.41 3.50 -16.06
CA LEU A 11 -3.05 4.67 -15.46
C LEU A 11 -4.49 4.37 -15.04
N LYS A 12 -5.23 3.63 -15.86
CA LYS A 12 -6.59 3.23 -15.53
C LYS A 12 -6.63 2.34 -14.29
N ASN A 13 -5.72 1.38 -14.19
CA ASN A 13 -5.64 0.48 -13.04
C ASN A 13 -5.25 1.23 -11.77
N MET A 14 -4.35 2.21 -11.87
CA MET A 14 -3.98 3.06 -10.73
C MET A 14 -5.13 3.93 -10.25
N LEU A 15 -5.91 4.50 -11.17
CA LEU A 15 -7.12 5.26 -10.84
C LEU A 15 -8.14 4.39 -10.13
N ASN A 16 -8.32 3.15 -10.57
CA ASN A 16 -9.22 2.19 -9.93
C ASN A 16 -8.76 1.87 -8.50
N LEU A 17 -7.46 1.64 -8.29
CA LEU A 17 -6.90 1.41 -6.95
C LEU A 17 -7.11 2.60 -6.03
N LYS A 18 -6.85 3.81 -6.53
CA LYS A 18 -7.08 5.03 -5.76
C LYS A 18 -8.55 5.14 -5.35
N LYS A 19 -9.46 4.84 -6.27
CA LYS A 19 -10.90 4.85 -5.99
C LYS A 19 -11.26 3.83 -4.91
N GLU A 20 -10.72 2.61 -5.00
CA GLU A 20 -10.95 1.58 -3.99
C GLU A 20 -10.48 2.03 -2.60
N PHE A 21 -9.30 2.63 -2.50
CA PHE A 21 -8.81 3.18 -1.24
C PHE A 21 -9.70 4.31 -0.70
N LEU A 22 -10.14 5.21 -1.58
CA LEU A 22 -11.05 6.29 -1.18
C LEU A 22 -12.39 5.74 -0.70
N ASP A 23 -12.93 4.73 -1.36
CA ASP A 23 -14.20 4.12 -0.99
C ASP A 23 -14.11 3.48 0.41
N ILE A 24 -13.06 2.70 0.69
CA ILE A 24 -12.90 2.08 2.01
C ILE A 24 -12.57 3.09 3.11
N SER A 25 -11.98 4.23 2.77
CA SER A 25 -11.69 5.29 3.76
C SER A 25 -12.95 5.89 4.37
N LYS A 26 -14.09 5.77 3.68
CA LYS A 26 -15.38 6.30 4.13
C LYS A 26 -16.19 5.32 4.96
N ILE A 27 -15.75 4.06 5.05
CA ILE A 27 -16.49 3.01 5.78
C ILE A 27 -16.15 3.12 7.25
N LYS A 28 -17.19 3.28 8.08
CA LYS A 28 -17.04 3.18 9.54
C LYS A 28 -16.93 1.70 9.92
N ASN A 29 -16.06 1.40 10.87
CA ASN A 29 -15.83 0.04 11.34
C ASN A 29 -15.43 -0.90 10.20
N LEU A 30 -14.52 -0.44 9.36
CA LEU A 30 -13.97 -1.23 8.25
C LEU A 30 -13.38 -2.52 8.79
N ASP A 31 -13.83 -3.67 8.26
CA ASP A 31 -13.29 -4.94 8.66
C ASP A 31 -11.88 -5.18 8.08
N THR A 32 -11.11 -6.00 8.77
CA THR A 32 -9.73 -6.29 8.38
C THR A 32 -9.66 -6.97 7.01
N GLU A 33 -10.63 -7.83 6.71
CA GLU A 33 -10.67 -8.57 5.45
C GLU A 33 -10.86 -7.64 4.25
N THR A 34 -11.80 -6.71 4.31
CA THR A 34 -12.02 -5.72 3.25
C THR A 34 -10.78 -4.85 3.04
N PHE A 35 -10.18 -4.40 4.12
CA PHE A 35 -8.95 -3.61 4.08
C PHE A 35 -7.81 -4.41 3.44
N ASP A 36 -7.60 -5.66 3.86
CA ASP A 36 -6.55 -6.51 3.32
C ASP A 36 -6.76 -6.81 1.83
N THR A 37 -8.01 -6.96 1.38
CA THR A 37 -8.32 -7.19 -0.03
C THR A 37 -7.83 -6.04 -0.90
N VAL A 38 -8.08 -4.79 -0.50
CA VAL A 38 -7.62 -3.63 -1.25
C VAL A 38 -6.09 -3.51 -1.20
N TYR A 39 -5.48 -3.78 -0.04
CA TYR A 39 -4.03 -3.77 0.10
C TYR A 39 -3.35 -4.84 -0.76
N GLU A 40 -3.95 -6.03 -0.86
CA GLU A 40 -3.45 -7.09 -1.74
C GLU A 40 -3.54 -6.69 -3.22
N SER A 41 -4.59 -6.01 -3.62
CA SER A 41 -4.72 -5.47 -4.99
C SER A 41 -3.61 -4.47 -5.28
N PHE A 42 -3.28 -3.61 -4.32
CA PHE A 42 -2.17 -2.66 -4.41
C PHE A 42 -0.83 -3.38 -4.57
N ARG A 43 -0.59 -4.40 -3.75
CA ARG A 43 0.62 -5.24 -3.84
C ARG A 43 0.75 -5.89 -5.20
N TYR A 44 -0.31 -6.56 -5.67
CA TYR A 44 -0.29 -7.25 -6.96
C TYR A 44 -0.05 -6.28 -8.12
N PHE A 45 -0.63 -5.10 -8.05
CA PHE A 45 -0.38 -4.09 -9.07
C PHE A 45 1.10 -3.79 -9.20
N PHE A 46 1.79 -3.56 -8.10
CA PHE A 46 3.23 -3.27 -8.11
C PHE A 46 4.07 -4.48 -8.55
N THR A 47 3.79 -5.65 -8.01
CA THR A 47 4.59 -6.84 -8.34
C THR A 47 4.40 -7.26 -9.80
N ASN A 48 3.21 -7.08 -10.36
CA ASN A 48 2.93 -7.44 -11.74
C ASN A 48 3.49 -6.44 -12.76
N ASN A 49 3.74 -5.21 -12.35
CA ASN A 49 4.20 -4.15 -13.24
C ASN A 49 5.65 -3.72 -12.98
N CYS A 50 6.31 -4.34 -12.02
CA CYS A 50 7.71 -4.08 -11.71
C CYS A 50 8.58 -5.06 -12.50
N ASN A 51 9.45 -4.54 -13.39
CA ASN A 51 10.34 -5.36 -14.20
C ASN A 51 11.63 -5.77 -13.48
N ASN A 52 11.71 -5.52 -12.18
CA ASN A 52 12.88 -5.85 -11.38
C ASN A 52 12.55 -6.99 -10.42
N LEU A 53 13.05 -8.19 -10.71
CA LEU A 53 12.78 -9.40 -9.92
C LEU A 53 13.27 -9.26 -8.47
N TYR A 54 14.42 -8.64 -8.26
CA TYR A 54 14.96 -8.41 -6.93
C TYR A 54 14.00 -7.54 -6.11
N LEU A 55 13.54 -6.44 -6.68
CA LEU A 55 12.62 -5.52 -6.02
C LEU A 55 11.27 -6.21 -5.72
N THR A 56 10.76 -6.97 -6.67
CA THR A 56 9.52 -7.76 -6.49
C THR A 56 9.65 -8.72 -5.33
N ASN A 57 10.76 -9.45 -5.25
CA ASN A 57 11.02 -10.38 -4.15
C ASN A 57 11.11 -9.67 -2.81
N GLN A 58 11.79 -8.53 -2.74
CA GLN A 58 11.90 -7.74 -1.53
C GLN A 58 10.52 -7.21 -1.10
N MET A 59 9.72 -6.73 -2.04
CA MET A 59 8.36 -6.27 -1.74
C MET A 59 7.50 -7.41 -1.18
N ASN A 60 7.59 -8.60 -1.75
CA ASN A 60 6.84 -9.76 -1.26
C ASN A 60 7.23 -10.13 0.17
N VAL A 61 8.53 -10.10 0.49
CA VAL A 61 9.01 -10.36 1.86
C VAL A 61 8.43 -9.33 2.83
N VAL A 62 8.51 -8.05 2.48
CA VAL A 62 7.98 -6.96 3.32
C VAL A 62 6.47 -7.11 3.50
N TYR A 63 5.73 -7.36 2.43
CA TYR A 63 4.28 -7.53 2.51
C TYR A 63 3.87 -8.73 3.34
N ASN A 64 4.60 -9.84 3.26
CA ASN A 64 4.31 -11.02 4.07
C ASN A 64 4.48 -10.73 5.56
N HIS A 65 5.53 -10.01 5.93
CA HIS A 65 5.73 -9.56 7.31
C HIS A 65 4.64 -8.58 7.74
N LEU A 66 4.33 -7.59 6.91
CA LEU A 66 3.29 -6.61 7.21
C LEU A 66 1.90 -7.26 7.30
N HIS A 67 1.64 -8.31 6.53
CA HIS A 67 0.36 -9.03 6.62
C HIS A 67 0.16 -9.65 8.00
N ARG A 68 1.20 -10.27 8.56
CA ARG A 68 1.15 -10.83 9.92
C ARG A 68 0.93 -9.74 10.96
N ILE A 69 1.61 -8.61 10.79
CA ILE A 69 1.55 -7.47 11.70
C ILE A 69 0.19 -6.78 11.60
N ARG A 70 -0.36 -6.64 10.40
CA ARG A 70 -1.64 -5.96 10.17
C ARG A 70 -2.80 -6.60 10.93
N LYS A 71 -2.84 -7.92 11.02
CA LYS A 71 -3.87 -8.62 11.80
C LYS A 71 -3.87 -8.21 13.26
N SER A 72 -2.71 -7.83 13.79
CA SER A 72 -2.55 -7.41 15.18
C SER A 72 -2.66 -5.92 15.39
N LEU A 73 -2.19 -5.10 14.43
CA LEU A 73 -2.01 -3.65 14.59
C LEU A 73 -3.13 -2.79 14.03
N TYR A 74 -3.80 -3.25 12.97
CA TYR A 74 -4.82 -2.44 12.32
C TYR A 74 -6.22 -2.66 12.90
N LYS A 75 -6.29 -2.90 14.20
CA LYS A 75 -7.55 -2.87 14.92
C LYS A 75 -8.05 -1.44 15.13
N GLU A 76 -7.18 -0.45 14.94
CA GLU A 76 -7.52 0.95 15.12
C GLU A 76 -7.81 1.61 13.76
N ASP A 77 -9.01 2.14 13.60
CA ASP A 77 -9.46 2.81 12.36
C ASP A 77 -8.53 3.96 11.96
N HIS A 78 -8.00 4.66 12.94
CA HIS A 78 -7.07 5.78 12.75
C HIS A 78 -5.82 5.33 11.97
N ARG A 79 -5.21 4.19 12.31
CA ARG A 79 -4.00 3.71 11.61
C ARG A 79 -4.33 3.23 10.19
N ARG A 80 -5.48 2.61 10.01
CA ARG A 80 -5.95 2.21 8.67
C ARG A 80 -6.10 3.43 7.77
N LEU A 81 -6.70 4.50 8.26
CA LEU A 81 -6.87 5.75 7.52
C LEU A 81 -5.52 6.37 7.15
N GLU A 82 -4.56 6.37 8.05
CA GLU A 82 -3.20 6.85 7.77
C GLU A 82 -2.54 6.02 6.66
N GLY A 83 -2.63 4.69 6.75
CA GLY A 83 -2.09 3.79 5.74
C GLY A 83 -2.72 3.98 4.37
N ILE A 84 -4.03 4.18 4.33
CA ILE A 84 -4.75 4.49 3.09
C ILE A 84 -4.26 5.80 2.50
N GLY A 85 -4.13 6.85 3.32
CA GLY A 85 -3.61 8.15 2.88
C GLY A 85 -2.20 8.08 2.32
N GLU A 86 -1.33 7.32 2.98
CA GLU A 86 0.05 7.07 2.52
C GLU A 86 0.07 6.36 1.17
N SER A 87 -0.78 5.35 1.00
CA SER A 87 -0.89 4.59 -0.26
C SER A 87 -1.40 5.46 -1.40
N ILE A 88 -2.37 6.32 -1.14
CA ILE A 88 -2.90 7.26 -2.14
C ILE A 88 -1.82 8.25 -2.57
N LYS A 89 -1.01 8.74 -1.64
CA LYS A 89 0.11 9.64 -1.97
C LYS A 89 1.12 8.96 -2.89
N ILE A 90 1.42 7.69 -2.68
CA ILE A 90 2.31 6.92 -3.53
C ILE A 90 1.71 6.80 -4.94
N ILE A 91 0.44 6.43 -5.04
CA ILE A 91 -0.27 6.31 -6.32
C ILE A 91 -0.26 7.65 -7.07
N ASP A 92 -0.61 8.74 -6.39
CA ASP A 92 -0.65 10.07 -7.00
C ASP A 92 0.75 10.50 -7.49
N ALA A 93 1.80 10.22 -6.72
CA ALA A 93 3.17 10.54 -7.13
C ALA A 93 3.60 9.79 -8.39
N ILE A 94 3.20 8.53 -8.51
CA ILE A 94 3.48 7.73 -9.71
C ILE A 94 2.69 8.25 -10.90
N MET A 95 1.40 8.55 -10.71
CA MET A 95 0.54 9.06 -11.79
C MET A 95 1.00 10.43 -12.28
N GLU A 96 1.48 11.28 -11.39
CA GLU A 96 2.01 12.60 -11.71
C GLU A 96 3.46 12.57 -12.23
N GLU A 97 4.02 11.38 -12.39
CA GLU A 97 5.39 11.17 -12.87
C GLU A 97 6.44 11.92 -12.04
N LYS A 98 6.26 11.92 -10.72
CA LYS A 98 7.25 12.49 -9.80
C LYS A 98 8.57 11.71 -9.88
N SER A 99 9.65 12.30 -9.39
CA SER A 99 10.96 11.66 -9.42
C SER A 99 10.96 10.33 -8.67
N ILE A 100 11.81 9.41 -9.10
CA ILE A 100 12.00 8.10 -8.44
C ILE A 100 12.37 8.31 -6.98
N GLU A 101 13.20 9.32 -6.69
CA GLU A 101 13.61 9.64 -5.33
C GLU A 101 12.43 10.04 -4.44
N LYS A 102 11.51 10.86 -4.97
CA LYS A 102 10.31 11.25 -4.23
C LYS A 102 9.39 10.06 -3.96
N ILE A 103 9.19 9.21 -4.97
CA ILE A 103 8.38 8.00 -4.82
C ILE A 103 9.00 7.06 -3.78
N LYS A 104 10.32 6.88 -3.83
CA LYS A 104 11.07 6.09 -2.86
C LYS A 104 10.88 6.63 -1.44
N ASN A 105 10.97 7.93 -1.25
CA ASN A 105 10.78 8.57 0.05
C ASN A 105 9.38 8.31 0.59
N LEU A 106 8.36 8.41 -0.24
CA LEU A 106 6.98 8.12 0.18
C LEU A 106 6.80 6.66 0.60
N CYS A 107 7.43 5.74 -0.12
CA CYS A 107 7.41 4.32 0.23
C CYS A 107 8.14 4.06 1.56
N GLU A 108 9.29 4.70 1.77
CA GLU A 108 10.06 4.58 3.02
C GLU A 108 9.25 5.11 4.21
N ILE A 109 8.60 6.26 4.06
CA ILE A 109 7.75 6.83 5.11
C ILE A 109 6.60 5.87 5.45
N HIS A 110 5.97 5.28 4.44
CA HIS A 110 4.87 4.33 4.65
C HIS A 110 5.35 3.10 5.45
N ILE A 111 6.50 2.55 5.09
CA ILE A 111 7.10 1.41 5.80
C ILE A 111 7.51 1.78 7.22
N GLU A 112 8.17 2.93 7.40
CA GLU A 112 8.62 3.41 8.71
C GLU A 112 7.45 3.65 9.64
N ASN A 113 6.36 4.24 9.16
CA ASN A 113 5.16 4.46 9.96
C ASN A 113 4.54 3.13 10.41
N ALA A 114 4.49 2.14 9.52
CA ALA A 114 4.01 0.80 9.86
C ALA A 114 4.90 0.12 10.92
N GLN A 115 6.23 0.23 10.78
CA GLN A 115 7.18 -0.30 11.76
C GLN A 115 7.06 0.41 13.11
N GLY A 116 6.92 1.74 13.08
CA GLY A 116 6.77 2.53 14.30
C GLY A 116 5.53 2.12 15.09
N ASP A 117 4.43 1.90 14.42
CA ASP A 117 3.21 1.42 15.06
C ASP A 117 3.37 0.01 15.63
N PHE A 118 4.07 -0.85 14.92
CA PHE A 118 4.38 -2.18 15.41
C PHE A 118 5.18 -2.13 16.72
N PHE A 119 6.27 -1.36 16.73
CA PHE A 119 7.12 -1.25 17.92
C PHE A 119 6.39 -0.58 19.09
N SER A 120 5.55 0.42 18.82
CA SER A 120 4.76 1.10 19.84
C SER A 120 3.74 0.18 20.50
N ASN A 121 3.23 -0.80 19.76
CA ASN A 121 2.20 -1.72 20.24
C ASN A 121 2.77 -3.11 20.64
N LEU A 122 4.09 -3.24 20.62
CA LEU A 122 4.74 -4.52 20.92
C LEU A 122 4.36 -5.05 22.31
N ASP A 123 4.26 -4.17 23.30
CA ASP A 123 3.90 -4.52 24.67
C ASP A 123 2.44 -4.99 24.78
N ASN A 124 1.59 -4.57 23.85
CA ASN A 124 0.18 -4.97 23.79
C ASN A 124 -0.02 -6.27 23.01
N LEU A 125 0.99 -6.68 22.28
CA LEU A 125 1.01 -7.98 21.60
C LEU A 125 1.47 -9.00 22.61
N LYS A 126 0.52 -9.65 23.27
CA LYS A 126 0.84 -10.82 24.11
C LYS A 126 1.24 -11.97 23.19
N ILE A 127 2.52 -12.10 23.05
CA ILE A 127 3.08 -13.23 22.34
C ILE A 127 3.20 -14.40 23.31
#